data_d2dd0c5b3db81ca7e347735ffe4f75d7
#
_entry.id   d2dd0c5b3db81ca7e347735ffe4f75d7
#
_cell.length_a   1.000
_cell.length_b   1.000
_cell.length_c   1.000
_cell.angle_alpha   90.00
_cell.angle_beta   90.00
_cell.angle_gamma   90.00
#
_symmetry.space_group_name_H-M   'P 1'
#
loop_
_entity.id
_entity.type
_entity.pdbx_description
1 polymer ?
#
loop_
_entity_poly.entity_id
_entity_poly.type
_entity_poly.pdbx_seq_one_letter_code
_entity_poly.pdbx_strand_id
1 'polypeptide(L)'
;MATNVIMPKLGMTMTEGTIIKWHKKVGDAIEEGMPLFDVETDKLTNTVNANVSGTLLKISVPEDGTADCLAVVAVIGSEGEKLEAEPAPDAAAEPVAPQTESGNNLIVIGGGPGGYVAAIRGAQLGMKVTLVEADAVGGTCLNRGCMPTKALLHSAEVYELATHSAGIGIVANDVSVDWNAVQNARAGVTKKLTDGVKALIKANKITLISGKASFADPKTVSVGGRILTAGKIIIASGSAPIVPPIKGISECGAVIDSTACLQLDHVPESLLVIGGGVIGLELGSVYARFGSKVTVVEMSPKLLPLMDSELTAMVRRQLETKGMEILTESKVVSVENCGAGGRVHIECPNGERTVEAEKILLCVGRKPNIEGLGLEKAGVKTERGYIQVNDRMETSVSGIYAVGDCNGKLMLAHAAMAMGETAAENAAGGSKTFIAAYSPSCAYIGPELAGVGYTEEQLKEKGVDYKVGRFVTAANGRSLVSGHVDGMVKIIAGEKYGEILGVHIMAPSATELIEEAALAIRLEATVDELVDTIHCHPTVSEALREAALAVDGRAIHMPNKKK
;
A
#
# COMPACT_ATOMS: atom_id res chain seq x y z
N MET A 1 15.34 38.60 8.07
CA MET A 1 15.09 37.33 7.32
C MET A 1 13.90 37.53 6.41
N ALA A 2 14.07 37.19 5.13
CA ALA A 2 13.00 37.31 4.16
C ALA A 2 11.83 36.38 4.51
N THR A 3 10.60 36.89 4.44
CA THR A 3 9.35 36.19 4.74
C THR A 3 8.55 36.00 3.47
N ASN A 4 8.11 34.78 3.21
CA ASN A 4 7.27 34.45 2.06
C ASN A 4 5.82 34.90 2.32
N VAL A 5 5.25 35.60 1.34
CA VAL A 5 3.81 35.89 1.25
C VAL A 5 3.18 34.80 0.40
N ILE A 6 2.18 34.11 0.96
CA ILE A 6 1.53 32.98 0.29
C ILE A 6 0.12 33.35 -0.18
N MET A 7 -0.37 32.69 -1.22
CA MET A 7 -1.76 32.77 -1.67
C MET A 7 -2.68 32.26 -0.55
N PRO A 8 -3.54 33.10 0.04
CA PRO A 8 -4.39 32.67 1.14
C PRO A 8 -5.51 31.75 0.68
N LYS A 9 -5.93 30.82 1.53
CA LYS A 9 -7.12 30.03 1.32
C LYS A 9 -8.33 30.76 1.89
N LEU A 10 -9.06 31.49 1.05
CA LEU A 10 -10.20 32.35 1.45
C LEU A 10 -11.55 31.61 1.50
N GLY A 11 -11.58 30.32 1.17
CA GLY A 11 -12.77 29.49 1.25
C GLY A 11 -12.44 28.01 1.36
N MET A 12 -13.36 27.19 1.90
CA MET A 12 -13.12 25.76 2.11
C MET A 12 -12.86 24.98 0.80
N THR A 13 -13.43 25.42 -0.30
CA THR A 13 -13.32 24.79 -1.63
C THR A 13 -12.26 25.44 -2.52
N MET A 14 -11.63 26.54 -2.09
CA MET A 14 -10.63 27.25 -2.89
C MET A 14 -9.36 26.42 -3.04
N THR A 15 -8.97 26.14 -4.27
CA THR A 15 -7.74 25.42 -4.64
C THR A 15 -6.68 26.36 -5.20
N GLU A 16 -7.10 27.42 -5.90
CA GLU A 16 -6.26 28.43 -6.53
C GLU A 16 -6.90 29.80 -6.46
N GLY A 17 -6.16 30.87 -6.70
CA GLY A 17 -6.64 32.23 -6.79
C GLY A 17 -5.90 33.03 -7.84
N THR A 18 -6.59 33.97 -8.52
CA THR A 18 -5.99 34.86 -9.51
C THR A 18 -5.72 36.23 -8.90
N ILE A 19 -4.51 36.74 -9.00
CA ILE A 19 -4.14 38.08 -8.53
C ILE A 19 -4.57 39.08 -9.56
N ILE A 20 -5.60 39.88 -9.26
CA ILE A 20 -6.14 40.88 -10.20
C ILE A 20 -5.45 42.23 -10.09
N LYS A 21 -4.80 42.52 -8.94
CA LYS A 21 -4.11 43.81 -8.76
C LYS A 21 -3.10 43.73 -7.64
N TRP A 22 -1.89 44.29 -7.83
CA TRP A 22 -0.92 44.59 -6.80
C TRP A 22 -1.05 46.06 -6.34
N HIS A 23 -1.19 46.26 -5.03
CA HIS A 23 -1.24 47.59 -4.40
C HIS A 23 0.15 48.16 -4.13
N LYS A 24 1.19 47.31 -4.20
CA LYS A 24 2.59 47.64 -3.93
C LYS A 24 3.51 47.11 -5.03
N LYS A 25 4.64 47.76 -5.24
CA LYS A 25 5.67 47.38 -6.21
C LYS A 25 6.92 46.87 -5.51
N VAL A 26 7.73 46.09 -6.20
CA VAL A 26 9.05 45.67 -5.70
C VAL A 26 9.88 46.92 -5.35
N GLY A 27 10.42 46.94 -4.14
CA GLY A 27 11.13 48.07 -3.56
C GLY A 27 10.29 48.94 -2.61
N ASP A 28 8.96 48.79 -2.56
CA ASP A 28 8.11 49.57 -1.67
C ASP A 28 8.23 49.08 -0.22
N ALA A 29 8.17 50.04 0.72
CA ALA A 29 8.07 49.74 2.14
C ALA A 29 6.67 49.21 2.48
N ILE A 30 6.61 48.15 3.24
CA ILE A 30 5.42 47.43 3.67
C ILE A 30 5.33 47.52 5.19
N GLU A 31 4.16 47.85 5.71
CA GLU A 31 3.82 47.75 7.13
C GLU A 31 2.79 46.62 7.32
N GLU A 32 2.87 45.90 8.41
CA GLU A 32 1.91 44.83 8.73
C GLU A 32 0.49 45.39 8.74
N GLY A 33 -0.44 44.68 8.07
CA GLY A 33 -1.82 45.09 7.88
C GLY A 33 -2.11 45.95 6.65
N MET A 34 -1.10 46.43 5.90
CA MET A 34 -1.31 47.18 4.66
C MET A 34 -1.82 46.27 3.52
N PRO A 35 -2.72 46.77 2.62
CA PRO A 35 -3.12 46.08 1.42
C PRO A 35 -1.93 45.73 0.51
N LEU A 36 -1.77 44.48 0.14
CA LEU A 36 -0.72 43.98 -0.74
C LEU A 36 -1.22 43.70 -2.16
N PHE A 37 -2.26 42.91 -2.27
CA PHE A 37 -2.85 42.55 -3.57
C PHE A 37 -4.33 42.15 -3.41
N ASP A 38 -5.07 42.24 -4.53
CA ASP A 38 -6.43 41.74 -4.62
C ASP A 38 -6.42 40.40 -5.33
N VAL A 39 -7.12 39.41 -4.75
CA VAL A 39 -7.28 38.06 -5.30
C VAL A 39 -8.72 37.79 -5.64
N GLU A 40 -8.97 37.30 -6.84
CA GLU A 40 -10.27 36.83 -7.32
C GLU A 40 -10.36 35.31 -7.14
N THR A 41 -11.51 34.89 -6.64
CA THR A 41 -11.92 33.48 -6.55
C THR A 41 -13.20 33.32 -7.36
N ASP A 42 -13.62 32.09 -7.58
CA ASP A 42 -14.87 31.76 -8.29
C ASP A 42 -16.14 32.42 -7.72
N LYS A 43 -16.06 33.07 -6.53
CA LYS A 43 -17.22 33.67 -5.86
C LYS A 43 -17.04 35.12 -5.39
N LEU A 44 -15.81 35.56 -5.10
CA LEU A 44 -15.57 36.87 -4.47
C LEU A 44 -14.15 37.38 -4.78
N THR A 45 -14.02 38.70 -4.81
CA THR A 45 -12.73 39.41 -4.81
C THR A 45 -12.40 39.83 -3.37
N ASN A 46 -11.20 39.53 -2.90
CA ASN A 46 -10.73 39.89 -1.56
C ASN A 46 -9.37 40.58 -1.62
N THR A 47 -9.17 41.59 -0.77
CA THR A 47 -7.88 42.23 -0.58
C THR A 47 -7.07 41.46 0.48
N VAL A 48 -5.85 41.06 0.12
CA VAL A 48 -4.89 40.41 1.01
C VAL A 48 -3.95 41.44 1.57
N ASN A 49 -3.86 41.50 2.91
CA ASN A 49 -2.99 42.41 3.62
C ASN A 49 -1.67 41.78 4.00
N ALA A 50 -0.64 42.60 4.17
CA ALA A 50 0.67 42.17 4.62
C ALA A 50 0.61 41.59 6.05
N ASN A 51 1.28 40.48 6.27
CA ASN A 51 1.39 39.81 7.57
C ASN A 51 2.70 40.12 8.31
N VAL A 52 3.58 40.91 7.69
CA VAL A 52 4.87 41.35 8.26
C VAL A 52 5.24 42.72 7.69
N SER A 53 6.05 43.47 8.44
CA SER A 53 6.65 44.74 7.96
C SER A 53 8.03 44.48 7.33
N GLY A 54 8.39 45.24 6.29
CA GLY A 54 9.66 45.15 5.58
C GLY A 54 9.63 45.84 4.22
N THR A 55 10.45 45.43 3.30
CA THR A 55 10.46 45.88 1.89
C THR A 55 9.99 44.75 0.99
N LEU A 56 9.13 45.03 0.01
CA LEU A 56 8.71 44.02 -0.97
C LEU A 56 9.89 43.72 -1.91
N LEU A 57 10.53 42.56 -1.71
CA LEU A 57 11.75 42.19 -2.43
C LEU A 57 11.49 41.53 -3.78
N LYS A 58 10.38 40.78 -3.89
CA LYS A 58 10.05 40.03 -5.09
C LYS A 58 8.52 39.84 -5.19
N ILE A 59 7.99 39.96 -6.41
CA ILE A 59 6.68 39.48 -6.80
C ILE A 59 6.92 38.24 -7.68
N SER A 60 6.41 37.07 -7.25
CA SER A 60 6.57 35.79 -7.95
C SER A 60 5.41 35.49 -8.91
N VAL A 61 4.20 36.04 -8.62
CA VAL A 61 3.00 35.90 -9.45
C VAL A 61 2.54 37.31 -9.86
N PRO A 62 2.57 37.65 -11.16
CA PRO A 62 2.18 38.99 -11.64
C PRO A 62 0.65 39.19 -11.56
N GLU A 63 0.18 40.42 -11.89
CA GLU A 63 -1.23 40.70 -12.13
C GLU A 63 -1.76 39.79 -13.25
N ASP A 64 -3.00 39.35 -13.13
CA ASP A 64 -3.68 38.34 -13.95
C ASP A 64 -3.06 36.92 -13.85
N GLY A 65 -2.09 36.72 -12.98
CA GLY A 65 -1.49 35.41 -12.71
C GLY A 65 -2.26 34.60 -11.67
N THR A 66 -2.44 33.29 -11.92
CA THR A 66 -3.08 32.34 -11.04
C THR A 66 -2.03 31.56 -10.23
N ALA A 67 -2.32 31.31 -8.95
CA ALA A 67 -1.47 30.50 -8.09
C ALA A 67 -2.30 29.60 -7.18
N ASP A 68 -1.79 28.39 -6.93
CA ASP A 68 -2.39 27.46 -5.97
C ASP A 68 -2.41 28.05 -4.56
N CYS A 69 -3.43 27.72 -3.77
CA CYS A 69 -3.47 28.08 -2.35
C CYS A 69 -2.18 27.62 -1.66
N LEU A 70 -1.62 28.51 -0.83
CA LEU A 70 -0.34 28.32 -0.10
C LEU A 70 0.92 28.41 -0.97
N ALA A 71 0.82 28.63 -2.29
CA ALA A 71 1.98 28.96 -3.12
C ALA A 71 2.56 30.33 -2.76
N VAL A 72 3.88 30.49 -2.89
CA VAL A 72 4.55 31.77 -2.62
C VAL A 72 4.29 32.74 -3.76
N VAL A 73 3.62 33.87 -3.48
CA VAL A 73 3.24 34.91 -4.46
C VAL A 73 4.14 36.13 -4.38
N ALA A 74 4.79 36.38 -3.24
CA ALA A 74 5.76 37.46 -3.05
C ALA A 74 6.71 37.19 -1.90
N VAL A 75 7.75 38.01 -1.74
CA VAL A 75 8.72 37.94 -0.64
C VAL A 75 8.91 39.36 -0.05
N ILE A 76 8.79 39.47 1.28
CA ILE A 76 9.07 40.68 2.06
C ILE A 76 10.30 40.44 2.93
N GLY A 77 11.24 41.38 2.97
CA GLY A 77 12.46 41.26 3.80
C GLY A 77 13.08 42.62 4.10
N SER A 78 14.33 42.63 4.56
CA SER A 78 15.08 43.86 4.86
C SER A 78 15.54 44.52 3.56
N GLU A 79 15.64 45.84 3.53
CA GLU A 79 16.16 46.58 2.36
C GLU A 79 17.58 46.11 2.01
N GLY A 80 17.80 45.68 0.77
CA GLY A 80 19.10 45.17 0.30
C GLY A 80 19.37 43.70 0.65
N GLU A 81 18.48 42.97 1.28
CA GLU A 81 18.61 41.54 1.56
C GLU A 81 18.62 40.76 0.22
N LYS A 82 19.73 40.02 -0.03
CA LYS A 82 19.84 39.18 -1.24
C LYS A 82 18.97 37.95 -1.06
N LEU A 83 17.99 37.80 -1.95
CA LEU A 83 17.23 36.56 -2.05
C LEU A 83 18.15 35.47 -2.61
N GLU A 84 18.26 34.33 -1.91
CA GLU A 84 18.82 33.13 -2.51
C GLU A 84 17.89 32.72 -3.67
N ALA A 85 18.47 32.62 -4.87
CA ALA A 85 17.71 32.30 -6.07
C ALA A 85 17.10 30.89 -5.95
N GLU A 86 15.76 30.80 -5.99
CA GLU A 86 15.10 29.53 -6.30
C GLU A 86 15.52 29.10 -7.71
N PRO A 87 15.79 27.80 -7.93
CA PRO A 87 16.11 27.31 -9.27
C PRO A 87 14.88 27.47 -10.18
N ALA A 88 15.08 28.19 -11.29
CA ALA A 88 14.08 28.34 -12.34
C ALA A 88 13.69 26.98 -12.94
N PRO A 89 12.43 26.77 -13.38
CA PRO A 89 12.05 25.58 -14.11
C PRO A 89 12.69 25.59 -15.50
N ASP A 90 13.40 24.50 -15.80
CA ASP A 90 13.90 24.02 -17.09
C ASP A 90 14.44 25.04 -18.14
N ALA A 91 15.71 25.41 -17.97
CA ALA A 91 16.59 25.59 -19.12
C ALA A 91 17.51 24.35 -19.20
N ALA A 92 17.72 23.84 -20.40
CA ALA A 92 18.51 22.65 -20.67
C ALA A 92 19.83 22.64 -19.87
N ALA A 93 19.98 21.67 -18.96
CA ALA A 93 21.15 21.55 -18.11
C ALA A 93 22.35 21.14 -18.95
N GLU A 94 23.42 21.94 -18.91
CA GLU A 94 24.74 21.52 -19.35
C GLU A 94 25.16 20.22 -18.62
N PRO A 95 25.91 19.32 -19.27
CA PRO A 95 26.34 18.07 -18.65
C PRO A 95 27.24 18.37 -17.46
N VAL A 96 26.70 18.14 -16.25
CA VAL A 96 27.49 18.17 -15.02
C VAL A 96 28.50 17.04 -15.09
N ALA A 97 29.80 17.38 -15.02
CA ALA A 97 30.87 16.39 -14.97
C ALA A 97 30.61 15.34 -13.88
N PRO A 98 30.98 14.06 -14.10
CA PRO A 98 30.72 12.99 -13.15
C PRO A 98 31.37 13.32 -11.81
N GLN A 99 30.56 13.46 -10.76
CA GLN A 99 31.07 13.58 -9.39
C GLN A 99 31.64 12.22 -8.99
N THR A 100 32.91 12.00 -9.23
CA THR A 100 33.66 10.85 -8.73
C THR A 100 33.98 11.07 -7.25
N GLU A 101 33.01 10.83 -6.38
CA GLU A 101 33.28 10.54 -4.98
C GLU A 101 33.07 9.05 -4.75
N SER A 102 34.14 8.28 -4.72
CA SER A 102 34.19 6.91 -4.20
C SER A 102 34.08 6.97 -2.66
N GLY A 103 32.94 7.45 -2.19
CA GLY A 103 32.58 7.60 -0.79
C GLY A 103 31.31 6.79 -0.49
N ASN A 104 30.87 6.87 0.74
CA ASN A 104 29.71 6.21 1.33
C ASN A 104 28.36 6.64 0.70
N ASN A 105 28.24 6.55 -0.65
CA ASN A 105 27.10 7.01 -1.43
C ASN A 105 26.18 5.82 -1.78
N LEU A 106 24.87 6.04 -1.60
CA LEU A 106 23.80 5.08 -1.92
C LEU A 106 22.81 5.72 -2.91
N ILE A 107 22.53 5.03 -4.01
CA ILE A 107 21.38 5.34 -4.88
C ILE A 107 20.28 4.33 -4.59
N VAL A 108 19.05 4.79 -4.37
CA VAL A 108 17.85 3.96 -4.26
C VAL A 108 16.93 4.27 -5.43
N ILE A 109 16.55 3.26 -6.21
CA ILE A 109 15.69 3.37 -7.39
C ILE A 109 14.29 2.91 -7.04
N GLY A 110 13.34 3.83 -6.92
CA GLY A 110 11.95 3.63 -6.52
C GLY A 110 11.70 4.08 -5.09
N GLY A 111 10.66 4.92 -4.90
CA GLY A 111 10.26 5.51 -3.63
C GLY A 111 9.07 4.81 -2.97
N GLY A 112 8.78 3.55 -3.33
CA GLY A 112 7.79 2.71 -2.67
C GLY A 112 8.23 2.26 -1.27
N PRO A 113 7.44 1.41 -0.54
CA PRO A 113 7.75 1.00 0.84
C PRO A 113 9.18 0.49 1.03
N GLY A 114 9.65 -0.41 0.19
CA GLY A 114 11.03 -0.91 0.28
C GLY A 114 12.07 0.19 0.02
N GLY A 115 11.79 1.09 -0.92
CA GLY A 115 12.75 2.11 -1.34
C GLY A 115 12.89 3.27 -0.35
N TYR A 116 11.76 3.88 0.09
CA TYR A 116 11.88 5.00 1.04
C TYR A 116 12.41 4.53 2.40
N VAL A 117 12.08 3.30 2.84
CA VAL A 117 12.63 2.73 4.08
C VAL A 117 14.13 2.47 3.93
N ALA A 118 14.56 1.86 2.80
CA ALA A 118 15.98 1.68 2.51
C ALA A 118 16.75 3.00 2.47
N ALA A 119 16.18 4.04 1.85
CA ALA A 119 16.78 5.37 1.76
C ALA A 119 16.95 6.03 3.14
N ILE A 120 15.90 6.00 3.97
CA ILE A 120 15.93 6.54 5.34
C ILE A 120 16.94 5.74 6.18
N ARG A 121 16.90 4.40 6.13
CA ARG A 121 17.84 3.57 6.89
C ARG A 121 19.29 3.79 6.46
N GLY A 122 19.57 3.88 5.16
CA GLY A 122 20.89 4.21 4.65
C GLY A 122 21.41 5.57 5.15
N ALA A 123 20.54 6.60 5.17
CA ALA A 123 20.88 7.92 5.72
C ALA A 123 21.16 7.86 7.23
N GLN A 124 20.37 7.13 8.01
CA GLN A 124 20.61 6.89 9.45
C GLN A 124 21.94 6.20 9.73
N LEU A 125 22.41 5.36 8.80
CA LEU A 125 23.71 4.69 8.86
C LEU A 125 24.88 5.56 8.34
N GLY A 126 24.63 6.85 8.08
CA GLY A 126 25.65 7.83 7.69
C GLY A 126 25.99 7.80 6.20
N MET A 127 25.17 7.15 5.34
CA MET A 127 25.36 7.18 3.90
C MET A 127 24.80 8.48 3.30
N LYS A 128 25.43 8.99 2.23
CA LYS A 128 24.85 10.06 1.40
C LYS A 128 23.88 9.43 0.41
N VAL A 129 22.58 9.63 0.62
CA VAL A 129 21.52 8.91 -0.11
C VAL A 129 20.89 9.80 -1.18
N THR A 130 20.76 9.24 -2.39
CA THR A 130 19.92 9.76 -3.46
C THR A 130 18.78 8.77 -3.73
N LEU A 131 17.54 9.23 -3.58
CA LEU A 131 16.33 8.47 -3.90
C LEU A 131 15.79 8.94 -5.25
N VAL A 132 15.63 8.03 -6.20
CA VAL A 132 15.06 8.31 -7.52
C VAL A 132 13.66 7.73 -7.58
N GLU A 133 12.65 8.56 -7.87
CA GLU A 133 11.25 8.14 -8.00
C GLU A 133 10.67 8.60 -9.33
N ALA A 134 10.05 7.67 -10.06
CA ALA A 134 9.54 7.93 -11.40
C ALA A 134 8.13 8.55 -11.43
N ASP A 135 7.38 8.43 -10.34
CA ASP A 135 5.97 8.87 -10.25
C ASP A 135 5.71 9.57 -8.90
N ALA A 136 5.32 8.83 -7.87
CA ALA A 136 4.97 9.39 -6.58
C ALA A 136 5.63 8.63 -5.41
N VAL A 137 6.22 9.38 -4.49
CA VAL A 137 6.77 8.84 -3.24
C VAL A 137 5.67 8.10 -2.47
N GLY A 138 6.03 6.96 -1.86
CA GLY A 138 5.09 6.02 -1.24
C GLY A 138 4.69 4.88 -2.17
N GLY A 139 4.99 4.98 -3.48
CA GLY A 139 4.77 3.94 -4.49
C GLY A 139 3.33 3.43 -4.54
N THR A 140 3.17 2.19 -4.95
CA THR A 140 1.84 1.54 -5.07
C THR A 140 1.09 1.55 -3.74
N CYS A 141 1.73 1.18 -2.64
CA CYS A 141 1.07 1.00 -1.35
C CYS A 141 0.33 2.25 -0.86
N LEU A 142 0.99 3.41 -0.82
CA LEU A 142 0.40 4.64 -0.29
C LEU A 142 -0.53 5.32 -1.29
N ASN A 143 -0.24 5.24 -2.61
CA ASN A 143 -0.97 6.03 -3.61
C ASN A 143 -2.13 5.26 -4.27
N ARG A 144 -1.97 3.94 -4.52
CA ARG A 144 -2.91 3.16 -5.36
C ARG A 144 -3.04 1.69 -4.95
N GLY A 145 -2.80 1.37 -3.67
CA GLY A 145 -2.83 0.00 -3.15
C GLY A 145 -3.35 -0.07 -1.72
N CYS A 146 -2.48 -0.44 -0.78
CA CYS A 146 -2.84 -0.76 0.60
C CYS A 146 -3.67 0.33 1.27
N MET A 147 -3.15 1.56 1.34
CA MET A 147 -3.77 2.61 2.15
C MET A 147 -5.10 3.13 1.60
N PRO A 148 -5.25 3.45 0.30
CA PRO A 148 -6.54 3.83 -0.25
C PRO A 148 -7.57 2.68 -0.18
N THR A 149 -7.16 1.42 -0.32
CA THR A 149 -8.06 0.27 -0.15
C THR A 149 -8.55 0.17 1.29
N LYS A 150 -7.67 0.30 2.29
CA LYS A 150 -8.04 0.22 3.71
C LYS A 150 -8.94 1.40 4.13
N ALA A 151 -8.74 2.59 3.54
CA ALA A 151 -9.64 3.72 3.76
C ALA A 151 -11.07 3.45 3.22
N LEU A 152 -11.20 2.83 2.03
CA LEU A 152 -12.50 2.43 1.50
C LEU A 152 -13.13 1.29 2.31
N LEU A 153 -12.35 0.28 2.72
CA LEU A 153 -12.81 -0.81 3.58
C LEU A 153 -13.36 -0.29 4.89
N HIS A 154 -12.69 0.66 5.54
CA HIS A 154 -13.17 1.29 6.77
C HIS A 154 -14.49 2.03 6.55
N SER A 155 -14.62 2.81 5.47
CA SER A 155 -15.88 3.48 5.15
C SER A 155 -17.02 2.47 4.90
N ALA A 156 -16.72 1.37 4.21
CA ALA A 156 -17.69 0.30 3.96
C ALA A 156 -18.09 -0.44 5.25
N GLU A 157 -17.16 -0.66 6.16
CA GLU A 157 -17.41 -1.23 7.50
C GLU A 157 -18.34 -0.34 8.33
N VAL A 158 -18.05 0.97 8.38
CA VAL A 158 -18.92 1.93 9.10
C VAL A 158 -20.32 1.95 8.51
N TYR A 159 -20.47 1.90 7.18
CA TYR A 159 -21.77 1.83 6.52
C TYR A 159 -22.50 0.53 6.86
N GLU A 160 -21.83 -0.63 6.79
CA GLU A 160 -22.37 -1.94 7.15
C GLU A 160 -22.85 -1.94 8.63
N LEU A 161 -22.05 -1.42 9.56
CA LEU A 161 -22.41 -1.30 10.96
C LEU A 161 -23.64 -0.40 11.17
N ALA A 162 -23.69 0.74 10.50
CA ALA A 162 -24.81 1.69 10.62
C ALA A 162 -26.12 1.07 10.10
N THR A 163 -26.08 0.31 9.00
CA THR A 163 -27.27 -0.29 8.37
C THR A 163 -27.74 -1.58 9.05
N HIS A 164 -26.89 -2.28 9.81
CA HIS A 164 -27.20 -3.57 10.44
C HIS A 164 -27.22 -3.53 11.97
N SER A 165 -27.21 -2.36 12.59
CA SER A 165 -27.15 -2.16 14.05
C SER A 165 -28.44 -2.46 14.81
N ALA A 166 -29.57 -2.68 14.12
CA ALA A 166 -30.87 -2.96 14.74
C ALA A 166 -30.86 -4.21 15.64
N GLY A 167 -30.06 -5.22 15.30
CA GLY A 167 -29.92 -6.46 16.08
C GLY A 167 -29.35 -6.27 17.49
N ILE A 168 -28.64 -5.16 17.75
CA ILE A 168 -28.11 -4.77 19.06
C ILE A 168 -28.89 -3.60 19.68
N GLY A 169 -30.08 -3.29 19.16
CA GLY A 169 -30.97 -2.26 19.69
C GLY A 169 -30.65 -0.83 19.25
N ILE A 170 -29.74 -0.64 18.29
CA ILE A 170 -29.44 0.67 17.72
C ILE A 170 -30.18 0.80 16.39
N VAL A 171 -31.11 1.74 16.32
CA VAL A 171 -31.91 2.01 15.12
C VAL A 171 -31.36 3.25 14.43
N ALA A 172 -30.82 3.06 13.23
CA ALA A 172 -30.41 4.14 12.36
C ALA A 172 -31.35 4.20 11.15
N ASN A 173 -32.06 5.32 10.99
CA ASN A 173 -32.95 5.55 9.86
C ASN A 173 -32.22 6.38 8.79
N ASP A 174 -32.61 6.16 7.52
CA ASP A 174 -32.16 6.96 6.37
C ASP A 174 -30.63 7.04 6.20
N VAL A 175 -29.92 5.93 6.49
CA VAL A 175 -28.48 5.86 6.27
C VAL A 175 -28.21 5.92 4.76
N SER A 176 -27.45 6.94 4.34
CA SER A 176 -27.07 7.16 2.95
C SER A 176 -25.57 7.33 2.79
N VAL A 177 -25.07 7.13 1.59
CA VAL A 177 -23.64 7.28 1.26
C VAL A 177 -23.45 8.48 0.35
N ASP A 178 -22.64 9.44 0.80
CA ASP A 178 -22.05 10.45 -0.08
C ASP A 178 -20.73 9.89 -0.61
N TRP A 179 -20.78 9.34 -1.83
CA TRP A 179 -19.60 8.72 -2.44
C TRP A 179 -18.46 9.70 -2.69
N ASN A 180 -18.77 10.96 -3.02
CA ASN A 180 -17.74 11.98 -3.18
C ASN A 180 -17.01 12.25 -1.85
N ALA A 181 -17.73 12.31 -0.75
CA ALA A 181 -17.13 12.46 0.57
C ALA A 181 -16.26 11.25 0.95
N VAL A 182 -16.69 10.02 0.63
CA VAL A 182 -15.89 8.78 0.82
C VAL A 182 -14.59 8.85 0.01
N GLN A 183 -14.66 9.23 -1.26
CA GLN A 183 -13.48 9.37 -2.12
C GLN A 183 -12.53 10.49 -1.64
N ASN A 184 -13.07 11.61 -1.15
CA ASN A 184 -12.28 12.69 -0.58
C ASN A 184 -11.57 12.25 0.72
N ALA A 185 -12.24 11.50 1.59
CA ALA A 185 -11.64 10.94 2.80
C ALA A 185 -10.47 10.00 2.45
N ARG A 186 -10.67 9.08 1.48
CA ARG A 186 -9.63 8.19 0.95
C ARG A 186 -8.43 8.99 0.42
N ALA A 187 -8.68 10.00 -0.42
CA ALA A 187 -7.63 10.85 -0.99
C ALA A 187 -6.88 11.62 0.10
N GLY A 188 -7.59 12.11 1.13
CA GLY A 188 -7.01 12.78 2.30
C GLY A 188 -6.03 11.90 3.07
N VAL A 189 -6.35 10.62 3.28
CA VAL A 189 -5.44 9.65 3.91
C VAL A 189 -4.18 9.47 3.08
N THR A 190 -4.33 9.22 1.77
CA THR A 190 -3.20 9.08 0.84
C THR A 190 -2.28 10.29 0.88
N LYS A 191 -2.86 11.49 0.76
CA LYS A 191 -2.11 12.76 0.79
C LYS A 191 -1.33 12.91 2.10
N LYS A 192 -1.98 12.72 3.24
CA LYS A 192 -1.34 12.85 4.56
C LYS A 192 -0.14 11.91 4.72
N LEU A 193 -0.25 10.66 4.27
CA LEU A 193 0.82 9.68 4.36
C LEU A 193 1.98 9.99 3.41
N THR A 194 1.69 10.35 2.17
CA THR A 194 2.73 10.70 1.19
C THR A 194 3.48 11.97 1.56
N ASP A 195 2.78 12.99 2.09
CA ASP A 195 3.41 14.20 2.61
C ASP A 195 4.29 13.89 3.84
N GLY A 196 3.85 12.98 4.71
CA GLY A 196 4.66 12.48 5.83
C GLY A 196 5.97 11.84 5.37
N VAL A 197 5.92 10.96 4.36
CA VAL A 197 7.13 10.33 3.81
C VAL A 197 8.06 11.38 3.17
N LYS A 198 7.52 12.35 2.41
CA LYS A 198 8.33 13.46 1.86
C LYS A 198 9.02 14.26 2.97
N ALA A 199 8.32 14.54 4.07
CA ALA A 199 8.90 15.22 5.22
C ALA A 199 10.04 14.41 5.86
N LEU A 200 9.89 13.08 5.98
CA LEU A 200 10.94 12.19 6.49
C LEU A 200 12.17 12.14 5.56
N ILE A 201 11.97 12.10 4.26
CA ILE A 201 13.04 12.17 3.25
C ILE A 201 13.83 13.47 3.43
N LYS A 202 13.15 14.61 3.56
CA LYS A 202 13.77 15.91 3.79
C LYS A 202 14.51 15.96 5.14
N ALA A 203 13.91 15.48 6.22
CA ALA A 203 14.48 15.46 7.57
C ALA A 203 15.78 14.63 7.63
N ASN A 204 15.85 13.53 6.86
CA ASN A 204 17.05 12.69 6.75
C ASN A 204 18.05 13.19 5.70
N LYS A 205 17.85 14.38 5.12
CA LYS A 205 18.75 15.01 4.13
C LYS A 205 18.96 14.13 2.88
N ILE A 206 17.97 13.33 2.50
CA ILE A 206 18.00 12.49 1.31
C ILE A 206 17.71 13.36 0.10
N THR A 207 18.56 13.26 -0.94
CA THR A 207 18.31 13.93 -2.21
C THR A 207 17.25 13.17 -3.00
N LEU A 208 16.07 13.77 -3.21
CA LEU A 208 15.01 13.21 -4.03
C LEU A 208 15.14 13.71 -5.47
N ILE A 209 15.17 12.80 -6.44
CA ILE A 209 15.21 13.10 -7.87
C ILE A 209 14.00 12.45 -8.53
N SER A 210 13.18 13.26 -9.22
CA SER A 210 12.05 12.75 -10.00
C SER A 210 12.53 12.31 -11.38
N GLY A 211 12.13 11.12 -11.82
CA GLY A 211 12.41 10.59 -13.13
C GLY A 211 12.63 9.07 -13.17
N LYS A 212 12.59 8.53 -14.39
CA LYS A 212 12.88 7.10 -14.62
C LYS A 212 14.40 6.86 -14.62
N ALA A 213 14.83 5.94 -13.78
CA ALA A 213 16.21 5.50 -13.67
C ALA A 213 16.54 4.40 -14.68
N SER A 214 17.76 4.42 -15.24
CA SER A 214 18.29 3.34 -16.06
C SER A 214 19.79 3.19 -15.83
N PHE A 215 20.27 1.96 -15.67
CA PHE A 215 21.71 1.70 -15.55
C PHE A 215 22.46 2.04 -16.84
N ALA A 216 23.57 2.72 -16.71
CA ALA A 216 24.56 2.90 -17.76
C ALA A 216 25.70 1.87 -17.63
N ASP A 217 26.07 1.54 -16.39
CA ASP A 217 27.03 0.52 -15.98
C ASP A 217 26.73 0.09 -14.52
N PRO A 218 27.50 -0.84 -13.88
CA PRO A 218 27.22 -1.33 -12.53
C PRO A 218 27.25 -0.28 -11.41
N LYS A 219 27.79 0.91 -11.65
CA LYS A 219 27.93 1.98 -10.65
C LYS A 219 27.25 3.27 -11.06
N THR A 220 26.69 3.31 -12.28
CA THR A 220 26.19 4.53 -12.89
C THR A 220 24.73 4.37 -13.32
N VAL A 221 23.90 5.31 -12.87
CA VAL A 221 22.47 5.38 -13.18
C VAL A 221 22.17 6.70 -13.89
N SER A 222 21.48 6.64 -15.01
CA SER A 222 20.97 7.80 -15.75
C SER A 222 19.53 8.11 -15.35
N VAL A 223 19.20 9.37 -15.09
CA VAL A 223 17.85 9.84 -14.76
C VAL A 223 17.59 11.15 -15.52
N GLY A 224 16.74 11.13 -16.54
CA GLY A 224 16.41 12.33 -17.33
C GLY A 224 17.65 13.03 -17.91
N GLY A 225 18.67 12.29 -18.35
CA GLY A 225 19.94 12.81 -18.87
C GLY A 225 20.98 13.14 -17.80
N ARG A 226 20.64 13.15 -16.51
CA ARG A 226 21.61 13.28 -15.41
C ARG A 226 22.30 11.94 -15.15
N ILE A 227 23.58 11.96 -14.90
CA ILE A 227 24.39 10.79 -14.54
C ILE A 227 24.65 10.81 -13.03
N LEU A 228 24.24 9.75 -12.35
CA LEU A 228 24.44 9.54 -10.91
C LEU A 228 25.38 8.36 -10.72
N THR A 229 26.39 8.50 -9.86
CA THR A 229 27.35 7.44 -9.56
C THR A 229 27.37 7.14 -8.06
N ALA A 230 27.33 5.86 -7.70
CA ALA A 230 27.42 5.41 -6.32
C ALA A 230 28.14 4.07 -6.19
N GLY A 231 28.76 3.86 -5.02
CA GLY A 231 29.37 2.56 -4.67
C GLY A 231 28.33 1.48 -4.36
N LYS A 232 27.11 1.89 -3.98
CA LYS A 232 25.99 1.01 -3.61
C LYS A 232 24.70 1.47 -4.26
N ILE A 233 23.92 0.50 -4.77
CA ILE A 233 22.64 0.78 -5.43
C ILE A 233 21.59 -0.22 -4.91
N ILE A 234 20.39 0.28 -4.54
CA ILE A 234 19.25 -0.55 -4.17
C ILE A 234 18.15 -0.34 -5.21
N ILE A 235 17.72 -1.44 -5.85
CA ILE A 235 16.62 -1.45 -6.80
C ILE A 235 15.34 -1.78 -6.03
N ALA A 236 14.38 -0.85 -6.02
CA ALA A 236 13.07 -0.96 -5.35
C ALA A 236 11.94 -0.56 -6.31
N SER A 237 12.04 -0.96 -7.57
CA SER A 237 11.17 -0.53 -8.67
C SER A 237 9.74 -1.09 -8.61
N GLY A 238 9.48 -2.05 -7.71
CA GLY A 238 8.13 -2.57 -7.45
C GLY A 238 7.57 -3.40 -8.59
N SER A 239 6.24 -3.33 -8.77
CA SER A 239 5.49 -4.13 -9.75
C SER A 239 4.31 -3.37 -10.34
N ALA A 240 3.74 -3.89 -11.43
CA ALA A 240 2.53 -3.42 -12.08
C ALA A 240 1.49 -4.55 -12.22
N PRO A 241 0.18 -4.25 -12.37
CA PRO A 241 -0.84 -5.25 -12.65
C PRO A 241 -0.52 -6.04 -13.93
N ILE A 242 -0.85 -7.32 -13.95
CA ILE A 242 -0.78 -8.16 -15.15
C ILE A 242 -2.05 -7.95 -15.97
N VAL A 243 -1.88 -7.73 -17.29
CA VAL A 243 -2.96 -7.84 -18.26
C VAL A 243 -2.78 -9.18 -18.97
N PRO A 244 -3.65 -10.18 -18.72
CA PRO A 244 -3.54 -11.49 -19.33
C PRO A 244 -3.99 -11.44 -20.81
N PRO A 245 -3.56 -12.38 -21.64
CA PRO A 245 -3.93 -12.45 -23.05
C PRO A 245 -5.36 -13.05 -23.23
N ILE A 246 -6.34 -12.45 -22.60
CA ILE A 246 -7.76 -12.81 -22.74
C ILE A 246 -8.33 -11.99 -23.89
N LYS A 247 -9.06 -12.65 -24.80
CA LYS A 247 -9.67 -11.99 -25.96
C LYS A 247 -10.62 -10.86 -25.50
N GLY A 248 -10.41 -9.65 -26.03
CA GLY A 248 -11.23 -8.48 -25.76
C GLY A 248 -10.93 -7.75 -24.45
N ILE A 249 -9.97 -8.22 -23.63
CA ILE A 249 -9.67 -7.62 -22.31
C ILE A 249 -9.15 -6.18 -22.42
N SER A 250 -8.37 -5.87 -23.44
CA SER A 250 -7.80 -4.55 -23.68
C SER A 250 -8.72 -3.62 -24.45
N GLU A 251 -9.70 -4.16 -25.15
CA GLU A 251 -10.63 -3.43 -26.02
C GLU A 251 -11.95 -3.09 -25.31
N CYS A 252 -12.27 -3.78 -24.23
CA CYS A 252 -13.48 -3.55 -23.46
C CYS A 252 -13.30 -2.38 -22.48
N GLY A 253 -14.04 -1.28 -22.71
CA GLY A 253 -13.97 -0.08 -21.87
C GLY A 253 -14.48 -0.25 -20.44
N ALA A 254 -15.18 -1.36 -20.13
CA ALA A 254 -15.63 -1.69 -18.78
C ALA A 254 -14.51 -2.33 -17.93
N VAL A 255 -13.41 -2.81 -18.55
CA VAL A 255 -12.30 -3.45 -17.85
C VAL A 255 -11.43 -2.37 -17.18
N ILE A 256 -11.21 -2.54 -15.89
CA ILE A 256 -10.42 -1.63 -15.06
C ILE A 256 -9.39 -2.41 -14.22
N ASP A 257 -8.28 -1.78 -13.91
CA ASP A 257 -7.32 -2.31 -12.93
C ASP A 257 -7.67 -1.86 -11.51
N SER A 258 -6.91 -2.31 -10.52
CA SER A 258 -7.11 -1.94 -9.12
C SER A 258 -6.94 -0.43 -8.86
N THR A 259 -6.13 0.27 -9.66
CA THR A 259 -5.91 1.72 -9.53
C THR A 259 -7.14 2.50 -9.95
N ALA A 260 -7.71 2.16 -11.12
CA ALA A 260 -8.94 2.77 -11.60
C ALA A 260 -10.14 2.41 -10.72
N CYS A 261 -10.20 1.16 -10.21
CA CYS A 261 -11.24 0.72 -9.29
C CYS A 261 -11.29 1.56 -8.00
N LEU A 262 -10.13 1.92 -7.44
CA LEU A 262 -10.03 2.81 -6.27
C LEU A 262 -10.54 4.24 -6.53
N GLN A 263 -10.66 4.65 -7.78
CA GLN A 263 -10.98 6.02 -8.19
C GLN A 263 -12.35 6.14 -8.88
N LEU A 264 -13.18 5.10 -8.82
CA LEU A 264 -14.53 5.18 -9.40
C LEU A 264 -15.31 6.35 -8.79
N ASP A 265 -15.99 7.08 -9.65
CA ASP A 265 -16.79 8.26 -9.30
C ASP A 265 -18.16 7.92 -8.69
N HIS A 266 -18.56 6.65 -8.76
CA HIS A 266 -19.77 6.12 -8.17
C HIS A 266 -19.59 4.65 -7.76
N VAL A 267 -20.52 4.13 -6.98
CA VAL A 267 -20.64 2.70 -6.67
C VAL A 267 -21.30 2.01 -7.86
N PRO A 268 -20.61 1.10 -8.60
CA PRO A 268 -21.22 0.45 -9.78
C PRO A 268 -22.37 -0.46 -9.36
N GLU A 269 -23.41 -0.56 -10.18
CA GLU A 269 -24.54 -1.48 -9.93
C GLU A 269 -24.07 -2.95 -9.89
N SER A 270 -23.08 -3.27 -10.73
CA SER A 270 -22.48 -4.61 -10.78
C SER A 270 -20.99 -4.56 -11.05
N LEU A 271 -20.24 -5.43 -10.36
CA LEU A 271 -18.80 -5.57 -10.47
C LEU A 271 -18.43 -7.04 -10.67
N LEU A 272 -17.80 -7.36 -11.80
CA LEU A 272 -17.18 -8.67 -11.98
C LEU A 272 -15.70 -8.58 -11.66
N VAL A 273 -15.20 -9.43 -10.78
CA VAL A 273 -13.79 -9.49 -10.36
C VAL A 273 -13.13 -10.71 -11.00
N ILE A 274 -12.10 -10.47 -11.82
CA ILE A 274 -11.28 -11.55 -12.39
C ILE A 274 -10.06 -11.73 -11.50
N GLY A 275 -10.05 -12.83 -10.72
CA GLY A 275 -9.02 -13.20 -9.74
C GLY A 275 -9.50 -13.12 -8.29
N GLY A 276 -9.47 -14.26 -7.60
CA GLY A 276 -9.87 -14.44 -6.19
C GLY A 276 -8.73 -14.25 -5.19
N GLY A 277 -7.72 -13.43 -5.53
CA GLY A 277 -6.64 -13.02 -4.63
C GLY A 277 -7.03 -11.87 -3.71
N VAL A 278 -6.10 -11.46 -2.83
CA VAL A 278 -6.34 -10.42 -1.80
C VAL A 278 -6.89 -9.13 -2.39
N ILE A 279 -6.29 -8.59 -3.46
CA ILE A 279 -6.70 -7.31 -4.06
C ILE A 279 -8.13 -7.38 -4.60
N GLY A 280 -8.46 -8.45 -5.33
CA GLY A 280 -9.80 -8.64 -5.91
C GLY A 280 -10.87 -8.79 -4.85
N LEU A 281 -10.60 -9.57 -3.79
CA LEU A 281 -11.56 -9.79 -2.72
C LEU A 281 -11.73 -8.57 -1.81
N GLU A 282 -10.66 -7.84 -1.49
CA GLU A 282 -10.76 -6.59 -0.72
C GLU A 282 -11.60 -5.55 -1.46
N LEU A 283 -11.30 -5.26 -2.72
CA LEU A 283 -12.06 -4.29 -3.50
C LEU A 283 -13.48 -4.78 -3.80
N GLY A 284 -13.65 -6.07 -4.14
CA GLY A 284 -14.97 -6.67 -4.32
C GLY A 284 -15.84 -6.54 -3.06
N SER A 285 -15.27 -6.78 -1.87
CA SER A 285 -16.01 -6.65 -0.62
C SER A 285 -16.35 -5.19 -0.25
N VAL A 286 -15.51 -4.21 -0.64
CA VAL A 286 -15.87 -2.78 -0.51
C VAL A 286 -17.17 -2.48 -1.27
N TYR A 287 -17.18 -2.80 -2.56
CA TYR A 287 -18.35 -2.48 -3.40
C TYR A 287 -19.58 -3.31 -3.06
N ALA A 288 -19.40 -4.58 -2.68
CA ALA A 288 -20.52 -5.43 -2.20
C ALA A 288 -21.21 -4.82 -0.96
N ARG A 289 -20.44 -4.30 0.01
CA ARG A 289 -20.99 -3.62 1.20
C ARG A 289 -21.72 -2.33 0.88
N PHE A 290 -21.32 -1.62 -0.18
CA PHE A 290 -22.02 -0.44 -0.68
C PHE A 290 -23.19 -0.77 -1.62
N GLY A 291 -23.50 -2.06 -1.86
CA GLY A 291 -24.69 -2.52 -2.58
C GLY A 291 -24.45 -2.99 -4.02
N SER A 292 -23.20 -3.02 -4.51
CA SER A 292 -22.91 -3.61 -5.83
C SER A 292 -23.19 -5.11 -5.84
N LYS A 293 -23.76 -5.62 -6.94
CA LYS A 293 -23.80 -7.06 -7.21
C LYS A 293 -22.42 -7.53 -7.66
N VAL A 294 -21.73 -8.30 -6.81
CA VAL A 294 -20.34 -8.73 -7.07
C VAL A 294 -20.27 -10.19 -7.45
N THR A 295 -19.62 -10.49 -8.59
CA THR A 295 -19.28 -11.85 -9.03
C THR A 295 -17.75 -11.98 -9.11
N VAL A 296 -17.17 -12.97 -8.44
CA VAL A 296 -15.73 -13.28 -8.46
C VAL A 296 -15.47 -14.52 -9.29
N VAL A 297 -14.56 -14.43 -10.26
CA VAL A 297 -14.13 -15.57 -11.09
C VAL A 297 -12.67 -15.89 -10.77
N GLU A 298 -12.45 -17.12 -10.29
CA GLU A 298 -11.12 -17.62 -9.90
C GLU A 298 -10.83 -18.96 -10.58
N MET A 299 -9.65 -19.06 -11.19
CA MET A 299 -9.22 -20.30 -11.90
C MET A 299 -8.83 -21.41 -10.94
N SER A 300 -8.32 -21.06 -9.75
CA SER A 300 -7.94 -22.04 -8.73
C SER A 300 -9.19 -22.65 -8.06
N PRO A 301 -9.05 -23.83 -7.43
CA PRO A 301 -10.17 -24.45 -6.68
C PRO A 301 -10.50 -23.68 -5.39
N LYS A 302 -9.63 -22.80 -4.91
CA LYS A 302 -9.84 -21.99 -3.70
C LYS A 302 -9.51 -20.52 -3.90
N LEU A 303 -10.19 -19.66 -3.15
CA LEU A 303 -9.80 -18.25 -2.99
C LEU A 303 -8.49 -18.15 -2.20
N LEU A 304 -7.76 -17.03 -2.34
CA LEU A 304 -6.54 -16.75 -1.56
C LEU A 304 -5.56 -17.93 -1.58
N PRO A 305 -5.09 -18.39 -2.73
CA PRO A 305 -4.44 -19.70 -2.91
C PRO A 305 -3.18 -19.90 -2.03
N LEU A 306 -2.57 -18.82 -1.54
CA LEU A 306 -1.39 -18.86 -0.68
C LEU A 306 -1.71 -18.94 0.82
N MET A 307 -2.98 -18.83 1.22
CA MET A 307 -3.42 -18.91 2.60
C MET A 307 -3.96 -20.30 2.97
N ASP A 308 -4.10 -20.58 4.28
CA ASP A 308 -4.60 -21.85 4.80
C ASP A 308 -5.97 -22.19 4.23
N SER A 309 -6.14 -23.41 3.70
CA SER A 309 -7.34 -23.84 2.97
C SER A 309 -8.59 -23.90 3.83
N GLU A 310 -8.45 -24.22 5.12
CA GLU A 310 -9.58 -24.32 6.04
C GLU A 310 -10.18 -22.92 6.28
N LEU A 311 -9.32 -21.93 6.49
CA LEU A 311 -9.74 -20.54 6.71
C LEU A 311 -10.28 -19.91 5.41
N THR A 312 -9.65 -20.17 4.27
CA THR A 312 -10.14 -19.64 2.98
C THR A 312 -11.51 -20.20 2.59
N ALA A 313 -11.79 -21.45 2.97
CA ALA A 313 -13.14 -22.03 2.81
C ALA A 313 -14.18 -21.34 3.72
N MET A 314 -13.79 -20.90 4.92
CA MET A 314 -14.66 -20.10 5.80
C MET A 314 -14.93 -18.72 5.20
N VAL A 315 -13.89 -18.04 4.70
CA VAL A 315 -14.02 -16.75 3.99
C VAL A 315 -14.98 -16.86 2.83
N ARG A 316 -14.84 -17.89 1.98
CA ARG A 316 -15.74 -18.12 0.85
C ARG A 316 -17.20 -18.16 1.30
N ARG A 317 -17.52 -18.99 2.31
CA ARG A 317 -18.88 -19.12 2.84
C ARG A 317 -19.45 -17.79 3.34
N GLN A 318 -18.62 -16.99 4.02
CA GLN A 318 -19.06 -15.67 4.49
C GLN A 318 -19.32 -14.69 3.36
N LEU A 319 -18.47 -14.65 2.34
CA LEU A 319 -18.68 -13.80 1.16
C LEU A 319 -19.96 -14.19 0.41
N GLU A 320 -20.20 -15.51 0.25
CA GLU A 320 -21.43 -16.03 -0.37
C GLU A 320 -22.69 -15.69 0.49
N THR A 321 -22.59 -15.80 1.81
CA THR A 321 -23.69 -15.40 2.73
C THR A 321 -23.98 -13.89 2.66
N LYS A 322 -22.97 -13.07 2.39
CA LYS A 322 -23.10 -11.62 2.16
C LYS A 322 -23.53 -11.27 0.73
N GLY A 323 -23.90 -12.24 -0.10
CA GLY A 323 -24.48 -12.04 -1.43
C GLY A 323 -23.45 -11.94 -2.57
N MET A 324 -22.19 -12.19 -2.34
CA MET A 324 -21.21 -12.29 -3.43
C MET A 324 -21.33 -13.65 -4.13
N GLU A 325 -21.31 -13.65 -5.45
CA GLU A 325 -21.22 -14.88 -6.24
C GLU A 325 -19.77 -15.27 -6.46
N ILE A 326 -19.40 -16.52 -6.10
CA ILE A 326 -18.00 -17.00 -6.19
C ILE A 326 -17.93 -18.18 -7.16
N LEU A 327 -17.23 -18.01 -8.27
CA LEU A 327 -16.98 -19.01 -9.29
C LEU A 327 -15.50 -19.44 -9.23
N THR A 328 -15.22 -20.54 -8.53
CA THR A 328 -13.88 -21.17 -8.53
C THR A 328 -13.75 -22.19 -9.65
N GLU A 329 -12.53 -22.64 -9.96
CA GLU A 329 -12.23 -23.54 -11.09
C GLU A 329 -12.82 -23.03 -12.41
N SER A 330 -12.92 -21.69 -12.53
CA SER A 330 -13.61 -20.99 -13.60
C SER A 330 -12.68 -20.05 -14.34
N LYS A 331 -12.67 -20.16 -15.69
CA LYS A 331 -11.74 -19.43 -16.54
C LYS A 331 -12.48 -18.41 -17.41
N VAL A 332 -12.07 -17.17 -17.36
CA VAL A 332 -12.54 -16.15 -18.32
C VAL A 332 -11.90 -16.42 -19.68
N VAL A 333 -12.74 -16.60 -20.71
CA VAL A 333 -12.34 -16.92 -22.09
C VAL A 333 -12.26 -15.66 -22.94
N SER A 334 -13.28 -14.80 -22.82
CA SER A 334 -13.34 -13.55 -23.57
C SER A 334 -14.17 -12.50 -22.84
N VAL A 335 -13.92 -11.24 -23.22
CA VAL A 335 -14.66 -10.07 -22.76
C VAL A 335 -15.06 -9.23 -23.97
N GLU A 336 -16.26 -8.69 -23.97
CA GLU A 336 -16.75 -7.79 -25.04
C GLU A 336 -17.53 -6.61 -24.44
N ASN A 337 -17.60 -5.51 -25.18
CA ASN A 337 -18.44 -4.39 -24.77
C ASN A 337 -19.94 -4.76 -24.85
N CYS A 338 -20.71 -4.39 -23.84
CA CYS A 338 -22.14 -4.60 -23.77
C CYS A 338 -22.84 -3.35 -23.21
N GLY A 339 -23.41 -2.52 -24.07
CA GLY A 339 -23.95 -1.22 -23.65
C GLY A 339 -22.87 -0.34 -23.01
N ALA A 340 -23.11 0.15 -21.79
CA ALA A 340 -22.14 0.92 -21.00
C ALA A 340 -21.19 0.04 -20.17
N GLY A 341 -21.43 -1.29 -20.12
CA GLY A 341 -20.65 -2.26 -19.37
C GLY A 341 -19.92 -3.27 -20.26
N GLY A 342 -19.59 -4.42 -19.68
CA GLY A 342 -18.95 -5.53 -20.38
C GLY A 342 -19.67 -6.85 -20.16
N ARG A 343 -19.56 -7.74 -21.14
CA ARG A 343 -20.03 -9.13 -21.09
C ARG A 343 -18.83 -10.05 -21.04
N VAL A 344 -18.81 -10.96 -20.08
CA VAL A 344 -17.72 -11.89 -19.80
C VAL A 344 -18.16 -13.31 -20.04
N HIS A 345 -17.46 -14.04 -20.92
CA HIS A 345 -17.66 -15.46 -21.17
C HIS A 345 -16.73 -16.28 -20.29
N ILE A 346 -17.29 -17.25 -19.58
CA ILE A 346 -16.60 -18.00 -18.52
C ILE A 346 -16.81 -19.49 -18.74
N GLU A 347 -15.73 -20.25 -18.81
CA GLU A 347 -15.75 -21.72 -18.71
C GLU A 347 -15.78 -22.11 -17.22
N CYS A 348 -16.82 -22.81 -16.78
CA CYS A 348 -17.01 -23.30 -15.41
C CYS A 348 -17.03 -24.84 -15.42
N PRO A 349 -16.82 -25.53 -14.27
CA PRO A 349 -16.91 -26.99 -14.17
C PRO A 349 -18.23 -27.58 -14.67
N ASN A 350 -19.31 -26.81 -14.53
CA ASN A 350 -20.67 -27.23 -14.89
C ASN A 350 -21.16 -26.67 -16.25
N GLY A 351 -20.24 -26.22 -17.11
CA GLY A 351 -20.53 -25.66 -18.43
C GLY A 351 -20.21 -24.17 -18.55
N GLU A 352 -20.50 -23.61 -19.72
CA GLU A 352 -20.24 -22.21 -20.01
C GLU A 352 -21.24 -21.28 -19.32
N ARG A 353 -20.76 -20.13 -18.89
CA ARG A 353 -21.58 -19.04 -18.33
C ARG A 353 -21.24 -17.70 -18.99
N THR A 354 -22.22 -16.84 -19.03
CA THR A 354 -22.06 -15.46 -19.46
C THR A 354 -22.56 -14.54 -18.35
N VAL A 355 -21.73 -13.56 -17.96
CA VAL A 355 -22.06 -12.58 -16.93
C VAL A 355 -21.87 -11.19 -17.52
N GLU A 356 -22.85 -10.31 -17.31
CA GLU A 356 -22.75 -8.89 -17.65
C GLU A 356 -22.49 -8.09 -16.38
N ALA A 357 -21.60 -7.11 -16.46
CA ALA A 357 -21.29 -6.22 -15.36
C ALA A 357 -20.99 -4.81 -15.87
N GLU A 358 -21.32 -3.80 -15.06
CA GLU A 358 -20.99 -2.42 -15.35
C GLU A 358 -19.47 -2.19 -15.38
N LYS A 359 -18.77 -2.78 -14.42
CA LYS A 359 -17.30 -2.76 -14.37
C LYS A 359 -16.74 -4.18 -14.21
N ILE A 360 -15.57 -4.38 -14.80
CA ILE A 360 -14.82 -5.64 -14.74
C ILE A 360 -13.45 -5.35 -14.15
N LEU A 361 -13.23 -5.76 -12.90
CA LEU A 361 -11.98 -5.54 -12.18
C LEU A 361 -10.97 -6.66 -12.48
N LEU A 362 -9.83 -6.30 -13.03
CA LEU A 362 -8.76 -7.23 -13.35
C LEU A 362 -7.74 -7.31 -12.21
N CYS A 363 -7.67 -8.47 -11.52
CA CYS A 363 -6.80 -8.74 -10.37
C CYS A 363 -6.10 -10.10 -10.41
N VAL A 364 -5.54 -10.49 -11.57
CA VAL A 364 -4.92 -11.81 -11.82
C VAL A 364 -3.44 -11.88 -11.43
N GLY A 365 -2.93 -10.90 -10.70
CA GLY A 365 -1.55 -10.85 -10.22
C GLY A 365 -0.80 -9.61 -10.69
N ARG A 366 0.51 -9.59 -10.35
CA ARG A 366 1.40 -8.46 -10.62
C ARG A 366 2.70 -8.95 -11.26
N LYS A 367 3.27 -8.13 -12.15
CA LYS A 367 4.59 -8.37 -12.76
C LYS A 367 5.61 -7.34 -12.27
N PRO A 368 6.89 -7.71 -12.11
CA PRO A 368 7.93 -6.78 -11.65
C PRO A 368 8.19 -5.67 -12.67
N ASN A 369 8.47 -4.46 -12.18
CA ASN A 369 8.84 -3.31 -12.99
C ASN A 369 10.36 -3.29 -13.22
N ILE A 370 10.84 -4.12 -14.13
CA ILE A 370 12.27 -4.22 -14.47
C ILE A 370 12.59 -3.77 -15.90
N GLU A 371 11.57 -3.63 -16.74
CA GLU A 371 11.73 -3.19 -18.13
C GLU A 371 12.25 -1.74 -18.18
N GLY A 372 13.24 -1.49 -19.03
CA GLY A 372 13.86 -0.16 -19.18
C GLY A 372 14.87 0.24 -18.11
N LEU A 373 15.09 -0.60 -17.08
CA LEU A 373 16.12 -0.34 -16.06
C LEU A 373 17.54 -0.54 -16.59
N GLY A 374 17.76 -1.24 -17.72
CA GLY A 374 19.10 -1.51 -18.24
C GLY A 374 19.89 -2.48 -17.36
N LEU A 375 19.23 -3.46 -16.75
CA LEU A 375 19.85 -4.45 -15.85
C LEU A 375 21.01 -5.20 -16.48
N GLU A 376 20.93 -5.47 -17.79
CA GLU A 376 21.97 -6.11 -18.59
C GLU A 376 23.28 -5.29 -18.63
N LYS A 377 23.20 -3.95 -18.63
CA LYS A 377 24.35 -3.07 -18.60
C LYS A 377 25.06 -3.08 -17.24
N ALA A 378 24.30 -3.35 -16.19
CA ALA A 378 24.83 -3.53 -14.84
C ALA A 378 25.30 -4.97 -14.57
N GLY A 379 25.01 -5.95 -15.46
CA GLY A 379 25.30 -7.36 -15.24
C GLY A 379 24.40 -8.06 -14.23
N VAL A 380 23.25 -7.44 -13.89
CA VAL A 380 22.28 -7.98 -12.94
C VAL A 380 21.46 -9.09 -13.59
N LYS A 381 21.46 -10.28 -13.00
CA LYS A 381 20.74 -11.46 -13.50
C LYS A 381 19.28 -11.43 -13.07
N THR A 382 18.43 -11.91 -13.98
CA THR A 382 17.00 -12.13 -13.73
C THR A 382 16.62 -13.58 -13.99
N GLU A 383 15.61 -14.07 -13.28
CA GLU A 383 15.01 -15.38 -13.49
C GLU A 383 13.50 -15.26 -13.47
N ARG A 384 12.81 -15.83 -14.48
CA ARG A 384 11.35 -15.75 -14.63
C ARG A 384 10.80 -14.32 -14.54
N GLY A 385 11.59 -13.33 -14.98
CA GLY A 385 11.21 -11.92 -14.95
C GLY A 385 11.50 -11.21 -13.63
N TYR A 386 12.08 -11.86 -12.61
CA TYR A 386 12.44 -11.26 -11.32
C TYR A 386 13.94 -11.09 -11.17
N ILE A 387 14.37 -10.04 -10.45
CA ILE A 387 15.79 -9.84 -10.11
C ILE A 387 16.23 -10.89 -9.10
N GLN A 388 17.24 -11.68 -9.43
CA GLN A 388 17.79 -12.67 -8.50
C GLN A 388 18.54 -11.99 -7.35
N VAL A 389 18.25 -12.40 -6.12
CA VAL A 389 18.93 -11.95 -4.91
C VAL A 389 19.17 -13.11 -3.94
N ASN A 390 20.26 -13.01 -3.17
CA ASN A 390 20.51 -13.87 -2.02
C ASN A 390 19.68 -13.41 -0.79
N ASP A 391 19.85 -14.04 0.37
CA ASP A 391 19.12 -13.66 1.59
C ASP A 391 19.59 -12.33 2.21
N ARG A 392 20.70 -11.79 1.74
CA ARG A 392 21.19 -10.46 2.09
C ARG A 392 20.61 -9.35 1.18
N MET A 393 19.70 -9.69 0.31
CA MET A 393 19.11 -8.86 -0.75
C MET A 393 20.12 -8.40 -1.81
N GLU A 394 21.32 -8.95 -1.84
CA GLU A 394 22.35 -8.63 -2.84
C GLU A 394 22.09 -9.42 -4.13
N THR A 395 22.22 -8.74 -5.26
CA THR A 395 22.07 -9.34 -6.61
C THR A 395 23.29 -10.16 -7.02
N SER A 396 23.33 -10.62 -8.27
CA SER A 396 24.51 -11.25 -8.86
C SER A 396 25.73 -10.32 -8.96
N VAL A 397 25.54 -9.02 -8.72
CA VAL A 397 26.59 -7.98 -8.81
C VAL A 397 26.82 -7.37 -7.44
N SER A 398 28.06 -7.46 -6.94
CA SER A 398 28.40 -6.94 -5.62
C SER A 398 28.15 -5.44 -5.52
N GLY A 399 27.48 -5.04 -4.43
CA GLY A 399 27.08 -3.66 -4.15
C GLY A 399 25.78 -3.23 -4.81
N ILE A 400 25.14 -4.11 -5.60
CA ILE A 400 23.77 -3.89 -6.11
C ILE A 400 22.81 -4.81 -5.39
N TYR A 401 21.75 -4.25 -4.82
CA TYR A 401 20.70 -4.94 -4.07
C TYR A 401 19.35 -4.76 -4.78
N ALA A 402 18.39 -5.69 -4.54
CA ALA A 402 17.03 -5.52 -5.02
C ALA A 402 16.02 -5.94 -3.94
N VAL A 403 14.99 -5.10 -3.72
CA VAL A 403 14.03 -5.25 -2.62
C VAL A 403 12.59 -5.09 -3.08
N GLY A 404 11.67 -5.76 -2.39
CA GLY A 404 10.24 -5.73 -2.70
C GLY A 404 9.89 -6.51 -3.96
N ASP A 405 8.77 -6.13 -4.60
CA ASP A 405 8.13 -6.91 -5.66
C ASP A 405 9.05 -7.22 -6.85
N CYS A 406 10.05 -6.38 -7.13
CA CYS A 406 10.96 -6.60 -8.28
C CYS A 406 11.84 -7.85 -8.13
N ASN A 407 12.05 -8.38 -6.92
CA ASN A 407 12.81 -9.61 -6.69
C ASN A 407 11.92 -10.87 -6.53
N GLY A 408 10.61 -10.71 -6.42
CA GLY A 408 9.65 -11.82 -6.38
C GLY A 408 9.66 -12.70 -5.12
N LYS A 409 10.47 -12.40 -4.10
CA LYS A 409 10.48 -13.21 -2.86
C LYS A 409 9.14 -13.14 -2.13
N LEU A 410 8.65 -11.93 -1.84
CA LEU A 410 7.31 -11.68 -1.28
C LEU A 410 6.82 -10.32 -1.75
N MET A 411 5.63 -10.28 -2.37
CA MET A 411 5.00 -9.03 -2.86
C MET A 411 4.09 -8.42 -1.79
N LEU A 412 4.66 -8.11 -0.61
CA LEU A 412 3.99 -7.52 0.54
C LEU A 412 4.75 -6.26 0.97
N ALA A 413 4.01 -5.19 1.35
CA ALA A 413 4.61 -3.91 1.69
C ALA A 413 5.55 -4.00 2.91
N HIS A 414 5.14 -4.70 3.97
CA HIS A 414 5.97 -4.92 5.18
C HIS A 414 7.19 -5.81 4.89
N ALA A 415 7.07 -6.81 4.04
CA ALA A 415 8.22 -7.59 3.58
C ALA A 415 9.20 -6.73 2.77
N ALA A 416 8.68 -5.85 1.88
CA ALA A 416 9.51 -4.90 1.13
C ALA A 416 10.24 -3.92 2.06
N MET A 417 9.60 -3.43 3.14
CA MET A 417 10.23 -2.59 4.17
C MET A 417 11.36 -3.33 4.86
N ALA A 418 11.13 -4.56 5.33
CA ALA A 418 12.15 -5.38 5.98
C ALA A 418 13.33 -5.74 5.04
N MET A 419 13.03 -6.03 3.75
CA MET A 419 14.05 -6.19 2.72
C MET A 419 14.85 -4.89 2.51
N GLY A 420 14.17 -3.73 2.53
CA GLY A 420 14.78 -2.40 2.37
C GLY A 420 15.77 -2.09 3.49
N GLU A 421 15.40 -2.34 4.75
CA GLU A 421 16.29 -2.23 5.91
C GLU A 421 17.48 -3.19 5.78
N THR A 422 17.22 -4.47 5.43
CA THR A 422 18.26 -5.48 5.24
C THR A 422 19.28 -5.05 4.18
N ALA A 423 18.81 -4.55 3.03
CA ALA A 423 19.69 -4.09 1.96
C ALA A 423 20.49 -2.85 2.36
N ALA A 424 19.87 -1.89 3.05
CA ALA A 424 20.57 -0.67 3.51
C ALA A 424 21.65 -0.99 4.54
N GLU A 425 21.38 -1.86 5.51
CA GLU A 425 22.36 -2.31 6.50
C GLU A 425 23.53 -3.06 5.84
N ASN A 426 23.25 -3.91 4.86
CA ASN A 426 24.29 -4.62 4.11
C ASN A 426 25.08 -3.69 3.18
N ALA A 427 24.45 -2.69 2.58
CA ALA A 427 25.12 -1.67 1.80
C ALA A 427 26.09 -0.83 2.66
N ALA A 428 25.76 -0.62 3.94
CA ALA A 428 26.61 0.06 4.92
C ALA A 428 27.70 -0.86 5.52
N GLY A 429 27.84 -2.12 5.05
CA GLY A 429 28.87 -3.06 5.50
C GLY A 429 28.40 -4.10 6.52
N GLY A 430 27.09 -4.18 6.82
CA GLY A 430 26.50 -5.19 7.69
C GLY A 430 26.38 -6.58 7.06
N SER A 431 25.74 -7.51 7.81
CA SER A 431 25.55 -8.89 7.38
C SER A 431 24.15 -9.43 7.70
N LYS A 432 23.12 -8.56 7.65
CA LYS A 432 21.73 -8.92 7.94
C LYS A 432 21.13 -9.83 6.87
N THR A 433 20.27 -10.76 7.25
CA THR A 433 19.52 -11.63 6.34
C THR A 433 18.01 -11.40 6.49
N PHE A 434 17.30 -11.52 5.40
CA PHE A 434 15.84 -11.52 5.36
C PHE A 434 15.34 -12.96 5.30
N ILE A 435 14.43 -13.32 6.19
CA ILE A 435 13.83 -14.66 6.28
C ILE A 435 12.34 -14.52 5.96
N ALA A 436 11.95 -14.98 4.78
CA ALA A 436 10.58 -14.84 4.27
C ALA A 436 9.52 -15.55 5.15
N ALA A 437 9.88 -16.66 5.78
CA ALA A 437 9.00 -17.45 6.65
C ALA A 437 8.48 -16.68 7.88
N TYR A 438 9.15 -15.60 8.29
CA TYR A 438 8.72 -14.77 9.41
C TYR A 438 7.78 -13.64 9.01
N SER A 439 7.50 -13.47 7.72
CA SER A 439 6.60 -12.41 7.24
C SER A 439 5.15 -12.89 7.29
N PRO A 440 4.26 -12.26 8.06
CA PRO A 440 2.85 -12.59 8.04
C PRO A 440 2.20 -12.22 6.70
N SER A 441 1.15 -12.93 6.33
CA SER A 441 0.27 -12.63 5.21
C SER A 441 -1.08 -12.17 5.74
N CYS A 442 -1.65 -11.11 5.18
CA CYS A 442 -2.89 -10.50 5.65
C CYS A 442 -3.87 -10.23 4.51
N ALA A 443 -5.18 -10.40 4.77
CA ALA A 443 -6.27 -9.98 3.89
C ALA A 443 -7.37 -9.31 4.73
N TYR A 444 -7.78 -8.10 4.32
CA TYR A 444 -8.72 -7.23 5.06
C TYR A 444 -10.12 -7.31 4.46
N ILE A 445 -10.66 -8.51 4.31
CA ILE A 445 -11.92 -8.77 3.58
C ILE A 445 -13.15 -8.52 4.46
N GLY A 446 -12.97 -8.69 5.78
CA GLY A 446 -14.01 -8.63 6.82
C GLY A 446 -14.90 -9.89 6.87
N PRO A 447 -14.54 -10.83 7.77
CA PRO A 447 -13.51 -10.66 8.78
C PRO A 447 -12.11 -10.69 8.18
N GLU A 448 -11.13 -10.21 8.96
CA GLU A 448 -9.73 -10.25 8.56
C GLU A 448 -9.19 -11.68 8.60
N LEU A 449 -8.28 -11.94 7.69
CA LEU A 449 -7.53 -13.20 7.62
C LEU A 449 -6.04 -12.89 7.72
N ALA A 450 -5.34 -13.59 8.61
CA ALA A 450 -3.90 -13.48 8.76
C ALA A 450 -3.25 -14.84 8.96
N GLY A 451 -2.01 -14.98 8.53
CA GLY A 451 -1.25 -16.22 8.72
C GLY A 451 0.25 -15.99 8.68
N VAL A 452 1.02 -16.72 9.47
CA VAL A 452 2.47 -16.71 9.49
C VAL A 452 3.00 -18.13 9.65
N GLY A 453 4.16 -18.42 9.07
CA GLY A 453 4.74 -19.77 9.05
C GLY A 453 4.10 -20.66 7.98
N TYR A 454 4.12 -21.96 8.20
CA TYR A 454 3.67 -22.97 7.25
C TYR A 454 2.18 -23.28 7.37
N THR A 455 1.52 -23.57 6.26
CA THR A 455 0.20 -24.21 6.23
C THR A 455 0.33 -25.72 6.35
N GLU A 456 -0.78 -26.42 6.67
CA GLU A 456 -0.78 -27.89 6.70
C GLU A 456 -0.39 -28.50 5.35
N GLU A 457 -0.83 -27.89 4.23
CA GLU A 457 -0.51 -28.36 2.89
C GLU A 457 1.01 -28.31 2.64
N GLN A 458 1.65 -27.20 3.02
CA GLN A 458 3.11 -27.02 2.87
C GLN A 458 3.91 -28.00 3.73
N LEU A 459 3.45 -28.32 4.95
CA LEU A 459 4.10 -29.29 5.82
C LEU A 459 3.94 -30.71 5.30
N LYS A 460 2.75 -31.07 4.77
CA LYS A 460 2.52 -32.36 4.09
C LYS A 460 3.43 -32.56 2.91
N GLU A 461 3.56 -31.52 2.05
CA GLU A 461 4.47 -31.55 0.89
C GLU A 461 5.94 -31.72 1.32
N LYS A 462 6.33 -31.16 2.46
CA LYS A 462 7.68 -31.28 3.03
C LYS A 462 7.92 -32.56 3.81
N GLY A 463 6.89 -33.36 4.09
CA GLY A 463 6.98 -34.57 4.90
C GLY A 463 7.33 -34.29 6.36
N VAL A 464 6.90 -33.16 6.91
CA VAL A 464 7.13 -32.78 8.31
C VAL A 464 5.94 -33.22 9.14
N ASP A 465 6.19 -33.95 10.24
CA ASP A 465 5.16 -34.38 11.19
C ASP A 465 4.76 -33.22 12.10
N TYR A 466 3.44 -33.05 12.31
CA TYR A 466 2.90 -31.93 13.07
C TYR A 466 1.59 -32.27 13.79
N LYS A 467 1.28 -31.48 14.82
CA LYS A 467 -0.01 -31.43 15.50
C LYS A 467 -0.74 -30.13 15.16
N VAL A 468 -2.08 -30.14 15.31
CA VAL A 468 -2.91 -28.96 15.03
C VAL A 468 -3.89 -28.72 16.15
N GLY A 469 -3.85 -27.51 16.70
CA GLY A 469 -4.85 -26.96 17.60
C GLY A 469 -5.77 -25.98 16.86
N ARG A 470 -7.05 -26.03 17.15
CA ARG A 470 -8.08 -25.13 16.58
C ARG A 470 -8.95 -24.59 17.68
N PHE A 471 -9.31 -23.31 17.60
CA PHE A 471 -10.28 -22.70 18.49
C PHE A 471 -11.21 -21.78 17.68
N VAL A 472 -12.51 -22.00 17.79
CA VAL A 472 -13.52 -21.21 17.06
C VAL A 472 -13.89 -19.95 17.83
N THR A 473 -14.04 -18.81 17.13
CA THR A 473 -14.40 -17.53 17.77
C THR A 473 -15.77 -17.55 18.42
N ALA A 474 -16.69 -18.45 18.00
CA ALA A 474 -17.97 -18.66 18.66
C ALA A 474 -17.86 -19.10 20.13
N ALA A 475 -16.71 -19.65 20.55
CA ALA A 475 -16.42 -20.00 21.95
C ALA A 475 -15.66 -18.88 22.70
N ASN A 476 -15.35 -17.77 22.06
CA ASN A 476 -14.65 -16.62 22.66
C ASN A 476 -15.63 -15.55 23.10
N GLY A 477 -15.61 -15.19 24.39
CA GLY A 477 -16.53 -14.21 24.97
C GLY A 477 -16.47 -12.83 24.32
N ARG A 478 -15.29 -12.33 23.94
CA ARG A 478 -15.14 -11.04 23.28
C ARG A 478 -15.74 -11.04 21.87
N SER A 479 -15.55 -12.14 21.13
CA SER A 479 -16.13 -12.33 19.80
C SER A 479 -17.66 -12.38 19.86
N LEU A 480 -18.25 -13.04 20.88
CA LEU A 480 -19.69 -13.02 21.13
C LEU A 480 -20.22 -11.61 21.40
N VAL A 481 -19.55 -10.83 22.25
CA VAL A 481 -19.93 -9.44 22.55
C VAL A 481 -19.93 -8.57 21.32
N SER A 482 -18.97 -8.76 20.40
CA SER A 482 -18.85 -7.98 19.17
C SER A 482 -19.66 -8.53 17.99
N GLY A 483 -20.33 -9.68 18.14
CA GLY A 483 -21.11 -10.32 17.08
C GLY A 483 -20.27 -11.02 15.99
N HIS A 484 -18.97 -11.17 16.19
CA HIS A 484 -18.06 -11.77 15.21
C HIS A 484 -17.70 -13.21 15.60
N VAL A 485 -18.64 -14.11 15.39
CA VAL A 485 -18.55 -15.52 15.84
C VAL A 485 -18.05 -16.50 14.77
N ASP A 486 -18.02 -16.09 13.51
CA ASP A 486 -17.69 -16.96 12.37
C ASP A 486 -16.18 -16.92 12.04
N GLY A 487 -15.36 -17.19 13.03
CA GLY A 487 -13.91 -17.18 12.88
C GLY A 487 -13.23 -18.35 13.57
N MET A 488 -11.91 -18.45 13.39
CA MET A 488 -11.10 -19.51 13.96
C MET A 488 -9.63 -19.06 14.11
N VAL A 489 -9.01 -19.53 15.16
CA VAL A 489 -7.54 -19.54 15.32
C VAL A 489 -7.08 -20.99 15.16
N LYS A 490 -6.05 -21.18 14.32
CA LYS A 490 -5.42 -22.45 14.04
C LYS A 490 -3.92 -22.35 14.30
N ILE A 491 -3.39 -23.23 15.14
CA ILE A 491 -1.96 -23.33 15.43
C ILE A 491 -1.46 -24.69 14.97
N ILE A 492 -0.33 -24.68 14.28
CA ILE A 492 0.37 -25.88 13.81
C ILE A 492 1.70 -25.93 14.54
N ALA A 493 1.96 -27.02 15.23
CA ALA A 493 3.17 -27.23 16.03
C ALA A 493 3.88 -28.52 15.61
N GLY A 494 5.20 -28.57 15.75
CA GLY A 494 6.00 -29.75 15.50
C GLY A 494 5.61 -30.90 16.42
N GLU A 495 5.54 -32.13 15.87
CA GLU A 495 5.11 -33.33 16.63
C GLU A 495 6.05 -33.64 17.78
N LYS A 496 7.35 -33.41 17.59
CA LYS A 496 8.37 -33.85 18.53
C LYS A 496 8.68 -32.83 19.63
N TYR A 497 8.82 -31.57 19.29
CA TYR A 497 9.28 -30.53 20.20
C TYR A 497 8.22 -29.50 20.56
N GLY A 498 7.09 -29.50 19.86
CA GLY A 498 6.00 -28.57 20.09
C GLY A 498 6.29 -27.14 19.60
N GLU A 499 7.38 -26.93 18.84
CA GLU A 499 7.71 -25.64 18.26
C GLU A 499 6.61 -25.17 17.31
N ILE A 500 6.31 -23.86 17.30
CA ILE A 500 5.25 -23.28 16.48
C ILE A 500 5.73 -23.21 15.04
N LEU A 501 5.12 -23.99 14.15
CA LEU A 501 5.43 -24.06 12.72
C LEU A 501 4.56 -23.10 11.87
N GLY A 502 3.36 -22.83 12.33
CA GLY A 502 2.45 -21.92 11.65
C GLY A 502 1.24 -21.54 12.47
N VAL A 503 0.75 -20.33 12.28
CA VAL A 503 -0.48 -19.82 12.90
C VAL A 503 -1.32 -19.14 11.84
N HIS A 504 -2.61 -19.46 11.83
CA HIS A 504 -3.57 -18.90 10.89
C HIS A 504 -4.82 -18.45 11.63
N ILE A 505 -5.25 -17.22 11.39
CA ILE A 505 -6.32 -16.56 12.14
C ILE A 505 -7.34 -15.99 11.15
N MET A 506 -8.61 -16.27 11.39
CA MET A 506 -9.74 -15.57 10.80
C MET A 506 -10.57 -15.02 11.95
N ALA A 507 -10.49 -13.73 12.19
CA ALA A 507 -11.16 -13.06 13.31
C ALA A 507 -11.17 -11.54 13.09
N PRO A 508 -11.93 -10.74 13.88
CA PRO A 508 -11.71 -9.31 13.97
C PRO A 508 -10.28 -9.04 14.42
N SER A 509 -9.64 -8.07 13.80
CA SER A 509 -8.24 -7.69 14.10
C SER A 509 -7.23 -8.85 13.98
N ALA A 510 -7.49 -9.83 13.10
CA ALA A 510 -6.55 -10.94 12.86
C ALA A 510 -5.18 -10.43 12.43
N THR A 511 -5.13 -9.29 11.73
CA THR A 511 -3.91 -8.64 11.25
C THR A 511 -3.08 -8.02 12.37
N GLU A 512 -3.68 -7.69 13.51
CA GLU A 512 -2.98 -7.27 14.73
C GLU A 512 -2.60 -8.48 15.60
N LEU A 513 -3.51 -9.47 15.71
CA LEU A 513 -3.30 -10.66 16.54
C LEU A 513 -2.15 -11.55 16.03
N ILE A 514 -1.91 -11.58 14.73
CA ILE A 514 -0.89 -12.43 14.10
C ILE A 514 0.55 -12.05 14.54
N GLU A 515 0.77 -10.83 15.03
CA GLU A 515 2.09 -10.34 15.42
C GLU A 515 2.64 -11.08 16.66
N GLU A 516 1.78 -11.50 17.59
CA GLU A 516 2.19 -12.38 18.70
C GLU A 516 2.73 -13.71 18.19
N ALA A 517 2.05 -14.31 17.22
CA ALA A 517 2.47 -15.54 16.58
C ALA A 517 3.76 -15.37 15.75
N ALA A 518 3.90 -14.24 15.05
CA ALA A 518 5.10 -13.93 14.29
C ALA A 518 6.33 -13.77 15.21
N LEU A 519 6.15 -13.13 16.38
CA LEU A 519 7.18 -13.02 17.40
C LEU A 519 7.52 -14.40 17.98
N ALA A 520 6.51 -15.22 18.30
CA ALA A 520 6.73 -16.56 18.84
C ALA A 520 7.52 -17.44 17.85
N ILE A 521 7.15 -17.47 16.57
CA ILE A 521 7.91 -18.20 15.53
C ILE A 521 9.34 -17.66 15.41
N ARG A 522 9.50 -16.33 15.45
CA ARG A 522 10.84 -15.69 15.36
C ARG A 522 11.75 -16.06 16.51
N LEU A 523 11.19 -16.31 17.69
CA LEU A 523 11.89 -16.74 18.92
C LEU A 523 12.01 -18.27 19.04
N GLU A 524 11.51 -19.01 18.04
CA GLU A 524 11.48 -20.49 18.07
C GLU A 524 10.71 -21.03 19.29
N ALA A 525 9.66 -20.30 19.72
CA ALA A 525 8.83 -20.67 20.86
C ALA A 525 8.02 -21.94 20.56
N THR A 526 7.71 -22.68 21.61
CA THR A 526 6.79 -23.82 21.58
C THR A 526 5.37 -23.37 21.93
N VAL A 527 4.40 -24.27 21.85
CA VAL A 527 3.02 -23.98 22.27
C VAL A 527 2.92 -23.68 23.76
N ASP A 528 3.83 -24.20 24.58
CA ASP A 528 3.80 -23.98 26.02
C ASP A 528 4.10 -22.53 26.40
N GLU A 529 4.97 -21.81 25.70
CA GLU A 529 5.19 -20.38 25.94
C GLU A 529 3.92 -19.55 25.66
N LEU A 530 3.13 -19.90 24.62
CA LEU A 530 1.83 -19.24 24.39
C LEU A 530 0.81 -19.60 25.48
N VAL A 531 0.79 -20.84 25.96
CA VAL A 531 -0.10 -21.30 27.04
C VAL A 531 0.22 -20.61 28.35
N ASP A 532 1.49 -20.43 28.68
CA ASP A 532 1.94 -19.81 29.93
C ASP A 532 1.85 -18.28 29.89
N THR A 533 1.73 -17.69 28.69
CA THR A 533 1.50 -16.25 28.55
C THR A 533 0.09 -15.89 29.05
N ILE A 534 0.00 -14.92 29.96
CA ILE A 534 -1.28 -14.44 30.48
C ILE A 534 -1.89 -13.46 29.49
N HIS A 535 -3.02 -13.84 28.88
CA HIS A 535 -3.79 -12.98 27.99
C HIS A 535 -4.80 -12.15 28.77
N CYS A 536 -4.99 -10.89 28.35
CA CYS A 536 -6.00 -10.01 28.95
C CYS A 536 -7.42 -10.57 28.72
N HIS A 537 -8.29 -10.45 29.74
CA HIS A 537 -9.70 -10.82 29.66
C HIS A 537 -10.62 -9.60 29.74
N PRO A 538 -11.69 -9.47 28.88
CA PRO A 538 -11.98 -10.32 27.73
C PRO A 538 -11.33 -9.77 26.43
N THR A 539 -10.65 -10.62 25.70
CA THR A 539 -10.02 -10.27 24.41
C THR A 539 -10.18 -11.37 23.37
N VAL A 540 -10.00 -11.03 22.08
CA VAL A 540 -9.92 -12.04 21.01
C VAL A 540 -8.60 -12.82 21.08
N SER A 541 -7.52 -12.22 21.61
CA SER A 541 -6.21 -12.89 21.75
C SER A 541 -6.22 -14.12 22.65
N GLU A 542 -7.21 -14.24 23.59
CA GLU A 542 -7.40 -15.47 24.36
C GLU A 542 -7.63 -16.69 23.47
N ALA A 543 -8.12 -16.50 22.24
CA ALA A 543 -8.31 -17.57 21.27
C ALA A 543 -6.97 -18.20 20.81
N LEU A 544 -5.86 -17.44 20.82
CA LEU A 544 -4.52 -17.96 20.55
C LEU A 544 -4.10 -18.97 21.62
N ARG A 545 -4.28 -18.60 22.89
CA ARG A 545 -3.98 -19.48 24.02
C ARG A 545 -4.82 -20.77 23.99
N GLU A 546 -6.11 -20.64 23.71
CA GLU A 546 -7.02 -21.80 23.61
C GLU A 546 -6.65 -22.72 22.42
N ALA A 547 -6.27 -22.14 21.28
CA ALA A 547 -5.77 -22.91 20.15
C ALA A 547 -4.44 -23.61 20.46
N ALA A 548 -3.54 -22.97 21.22
CA ALA A 548 -2.30 -23.60 21.71
C ALA A 548 -2.59 -24.78 22.65
N LEU A 549 -3.50 -24.62 23.61
CA LEU A 549 -3.98 -25.71 24.47
C LEU A 549 -4.60 -26.86 23.66
N ALA A 550 -5.34 -26.53 22.60
CA ALA A 550 -5.99 -27.52 21.75
C ALA A 550 -5.01 -28.39 20.96
N VAL A 551 -3.77 -27.96 20.74
CA VAL A 551 -2.71 -28.77 20.08
C VAL A 551 -2.52 -30.11 20.81
N ASP A 552 -2.56 -30.09 22.12
CA ASP A 552 -2.41 -31.29 22.97
C ASP A 552 -3.73 -31.80 23.56
N GLY A 553 -4.87 -31.30 23.08
CA GLY A 553 -6.18 -31.70 23.58
C GLY A 553 -6.47 -31.18 24.99
N ARG A 554 -5.96 -30.00 25.34
CA ARG A 554 -6.09 -29.35 26.66
C ARG A 554 -6.97 -28.09 26.63
N ALA A 555 -7.68 -27.80 25.52
CA ALA A 555 -8.58 -26.63 25.43
C ALA A 555 -9.58 -26.63 26.61
N ILE A 556 -9.80 -25.44 27.20
CA ILE A 556 -10.65 -25.29 28.39
C ILE A 556 -12.07 -24.86 27.98
N HIS A 557 -12.18 -23.94 27.05
CA HIS A 557 -13.44 -23.35 26.65
C HIS A 557 -14.05 -23.99 25.39
N MET A 558 -13.52 -25.13 24.97
CA MET A 558 -14.05 -25.92 23.85
C MET A 558 -13.86 -27.43 24.12
N PRO A 559 -14.80 -28.30 23.68
CA PRO A 559 -14.61 -29.74 23.82
C PRO A 559 -13.36 -30.24 23.08
N ASN A 560 -12.53 -31.00 23.76
CA ASN A 560 -11.38 -31.65 23.14
C ASN A 560 -11.83 -32.90 22.37
N LYS A 561 -11.24 -33.14 21.18
CA LYS A 561 -11.45 -34.42 20.49
C LYS A 561 -10.94 -35.54 21.39
N LYS A 562 -11.76 -36.56 21.63
CA LYS A 562 -11.30 -37.80 22.29
C LYS A 562 -10.16 -38.39 21.47
N LYS A 563 -9.02 -38.67 22.13
CA LYS A 563 -7.90 -39.39 21.52
C LYS A 563 -8.33 -40.77 21.07
#